data_d0a27cfdcfa987c21eb3ea1589221768
#
_entry.id   d0a27cfdcfa987c21eb3ea1589221768
#
_cell.length_a   1.000
_cell.length_b   1.000
_cell.length_c   1.000
_cell.angle_alpha   90.00
_cell.angle_beta   90.00
_cell.angle_gamma   90.00
#
_symmetry.space_group_name_H-M   'P 1'
#
loop_
_entity.id
_entity.type
_entity.pdbx_description
1 polymer ?
#
loop_
_entity_poly.entity_id
_entity_poly.type
_entity_poly.pdbx_seq_one_letter_code
_entity_poly.pdbx_strand_id
1 'polypeptide(L)'
;MEKIHSSIRAKILAEALPYMQMYDSKYVVVKYGGHAMVNDNLADIFAQNIVMLQQAGMKPVVVHGGGPQIGETLKAQGVESKFHNGLRITDRDTIKVVERVLYEIINTDIVKKIKQHGGKSISLSGNKDSIIFAKKLTNIYKTDSNIEKIMDLGFVGEPKKIDPSTIINHCKKGSIPVITPLGKDNNTTYNINADTAAGAIAGALKASRLLMLTDIAGVIDENKELILELKVEKAEKLISDGVIVGGMIPKIKTCIDALKNGVDKAVILDAVSYTHLTLPTTTI
;
A
#
# COMPACT_ATOMS: atom_id res chain seq x y z
N MET A 1 0.64 32.27 -6.13
CA MET A 1 0.74 31.86 -4.70
C MET A 1 0.63 33.11 -3.85
N GLU A 2 -0.46 33.26 -3.09
CA GLU A 2 -0.53 34.32 -2.09
C GLU A 2 0.62 34.19 -1.09
N LYS A 3 1.31 35.31 -0.82
CA LYS A 3 2.40 35.35 0.16
C LYS A 3 1.81 35.23 1.56
N ILE A 4 1.75 34.03 2.12
CA ILE A 4 1.41 33.83 3.53
C ILE A 4 2.38 34.65 4.39
N HIS A 5 1.86 35.45 5.30
CA HIS A 5 2.65 36.30 6.17
C HIS A 5 3.61 35.49 7.05
N SER A 6 4.82 36.00 7.29
CA SER A 6 5.90 35.26 8.00
C SER A 6 5.48 34.77 9.39
N SER A 7 4.67 35.57 10.11
CA SER A 7 4.14 35.20 11.43
C SER A 7 3.19 33.99 11.38
N ILE A 8 2.37 33.88 10.32
CA ILE A 8 1.48 32.74 10.12
C ILE A 8 2.28 31.47 9.83
N ARG A 9 3.32 31.58 9.00
CA ARG A 9 4.24 30.44 8.73
C ARG A 9 4.92 29.95 10.00
N ALA A 10 5.43 30.88 10.84
CA ALA A 10 6.07 30.53 12.10
C ALA A 10 5.07 29.83 13.06
N LYS A 11 3.83 30.31 13.12
CA LYS A 11 2.78 29.71 13.95
C LYS A 11 2.44 28.28 13.47
N ILE A 12 2.25 28.08 12.16
CA ILE A 12 1.99 26.74 11.58
C ILE A 12 3.11 25.76 11.94
N LEU A 13 4.38 26.18 11.80
CA LEU A 13 5.51 25.32 12.14
C LEU A 13 5.58 25.02 13.64
N ALA A 14 5.28 25.97 14.50
CA ALA A 14 5.23 25.76 15.95
C ALA A 14 4.10 24.80 16.35
N GLU A 15 2.93 24.89 15.72
CA GLU A 15 1.81 23.98 15.93
C GLU A 15 2.09 22.56 15.40
N ALA A 16 2.92 22.41 14.39
CA ALA A 16 3.34 21.10 13.86
C ALA A 16 4.34 20.36 14.76
N LEU A 17 5.14 21.09 15.57
CA LEU A 17 6.24 20.52 16.35
C LEU A 17 5.83 19.38 17.28
N PRO A 18 4.74 19.42 18.06
CA PRO A 18 4.32 18.31 18.90
C PRO A 18 4.02 17.03 18.10
N TYR A 19 3.45 17.18 16.91
CA TYR A 19 3.16 16.06 16.02
C TYR A 19 4.45 15.46 15.45
N MET A 20 5.41 16.30 15.04
CA MET A 20 6.72 15.84 14.59
C MET A 20 7.43 15.06 15.68
N GLN A 21 7.43 15.54 16.93
CA GLN A 21 7.99 14.86 18.09
C GLN A 21 7.29 13.52 18.39
N MET A 22 5.96 13.48 18.28
CA MET A 22 5.15 12.26 18.51
C MET A 22 5.51 11.14 17.52
N TYR A 23 5.79 11.51 16.27
CA TYR A 23 6.08 10.55 15.19
C TYR A 23 7.56 10.38 14.88
N ASP A 24 8.44 11.08 15.60
CA ASP A 24 9.89 10.93 15.41
C ASP A 24 10.30 9.48 15.56
N SER A 25 11.13 9.03 14.63
CA SER A 25 11.65 7.66 14.56
C SER A 25 10.61 6.54 14.38
N LYS A 26 9.31 6.87 14.22
CA LYS A 26 8.23 5.87 14.02
C LYS A 26 8.18 5.41 12.57
N TYR A 27 7.90 4.11 12.39
CA TYR A 27 7.62 3.57 11.05
C TYR A 27 6.23 3.99 10.58
N VAL A 28 6.16 4.45 9.33
CA VAL A 28 4.92 4.76 8.62
C VAL A 28 4.95 3.98 7.31
N VAL A 29 4.10 2.97 7.18
CA VAL A 29 4.00 2.19 5.94
C VAL A 29 2.95 2.83 5.05
N VAL A 30 3.33 3.15 3.82
CA VAL A 30 2.46 3.79 2.84
C VAL A 30 2.25 2.84 1.67
N LYS A 31 1.01 2.37 1.51
CA LYS A 31 0.62 1.64 0.31
C LYS A 31 0.28 2.64 -0.80
N TYR A 32 1.01 2.58 -1.89
CA TYR A 32 0.85 3.45 -3.05
C TYR A 32 0.30 2.67 -4.25
N GLY A 33 -0.79 3.16 -4.86
CA GLY A 33 -1.45 2.46 -5.96
C GLY A 33 -2.60 3.28 -6.57
N GLY A 34 -3.29 2.68 -7.53
CA GLY A 34 -4.43 3.30 -8.20
C GLY A 34 -4.06 4.38 -9.21
N HIS A 35 -4.99 5.29 -9.49
CA HIS A 35 -4.82 6.37 -10.47
C HIS A 35 -3.67 7.33 -10.17
N ALA A 36 -3.31 7.48 -8.89
CA ALA A 36 -2.17 8.32 -8.51
C ALA A 36 -0.83 7.86 -9.10
N MET A 37 -0.72 6.59 -9.52
CA MET A 37 0.50 6.05 -10.14
C MET A 37 0.59 6.29 -11.65
N VAL A 38 -0.51 6.62 -12.31
CA VAL A 38 -0.55 6.84 -13.77
C VAL A 38 -0.59 8.32 -14.13
N ASN A 39 -0.73 9.19 -13.14
CA ASN A 39 -0.68 10.64 -13.29
C ASN A 39 0.65 11.17 -12.77
N ASP A 40 1.49 11.70 -13.67
CA ASP A 40 2.84 12.17 -13.33
C ASP A 40 2.85 13.27 -12.25
N ASN A 41 1.89 14.19 -12.27
CA ASN A 41 1.80 15.25 -11.27
C ASN A 41 1.46 14.69 -9.89
N LEU A 42 0.53 13.73 -9.80
CA LEU A 42 0.19 13.07 -8.53
C LEU A 42 1.35 12.21 -8.01
N ALA A 43 2.07 11.54 -8.91
CA ALA A 43 3.25 10.77 -8.55
C ALA A 43 4.39 11.66 -8.01
N ASP A 44 4.55 12.86 -8.57
CA ASP A 44 5.54 13.84 -8.11
C ASP A 44 5.18 14.38 -6.71
N ILE A 45 3.92 14.76 -6.51
CA ILE A 45 3.40 15.20 -5.19
C ILE A 45 3.51 14.08 -4.16
N PHE A 46 3.20 12.84 -4.53
CA PHE A 46 3.41 11.68 -3.65
C PHE A 46 4.87 11.59 -3.19
N ALA A 47 5.82 11.66 -4.12
CA ALA A 47 7.25 11.60 -3.80
C ALA A 47 7.67 12.73 -2.86
N GLN A 48 7.21 13.95 -3.10
CA GLN A 48 7.44 15.11 -2.22
C GLN A 48 6.90 14.85 -0.80
N ASN A 49 5.68 14.32 -0.67
CA ASN A 49 5.08 14.01 0.62
C ASN A 49 5.83 12.93 1.39
N ILE A 50 6.32 11.90 0.70
CA ILE A 50 7.16 10.85 1.32
C ILE A 50 8.47 11.44 1.86
N VAL A 51 9.10 12.35 1.11
CA VAL A 51 10.29 13.06 1.58
C VAL A 51 9.97 13.94 2.79
N MET A 52 8.83 14.64 2.77
CA MET A 52 8.38 15.46 3.90
C MET A 52 8.19 14.60 5.18
N LEU A 53 7.59 13.41 5.10
CA LEU A 53 7.50 12.50 6.25
C LEU A 53 8.88 12.14 6.79
N GLN A 54 9.85 11.86 5.92
CA GLN A 54 11.23 11.58 6.33
C GLN A 54 11.88 12.79 7.00
N GLN A 55 11.74 13.98 6.44
CA GLN A 55 12.29 15.22 7.02
C GLN A 55 11.65 15.59 8.35
N ALA A 56 10.40 15.18 8.57
CA ALA A 56 9.70 15.30 9.84
C ALA A 56 10.14 14.28 10.91
N GLY A 57 11.19 13.48 10.65
CA GLY A 57 11.75 12.50 11.59
C GLY A 57 11.13 11.10 11.51
N MET A 58 10.13 10.88 10.68
CA MET A 58 9.51 9.56 10.49
C MET A 58 10.39 8.63 9.65
N LYS A 59 10.07 7.34 9.69
CA LYS A 59 10.68 6.28 8.86
C LYS A 59 9.66 5.77 7.84
N PRO A 60 9.43 6.48 6.72
CA PRO A 60 8.48 6.02 5.70
C PRO A 60 9.00 4.78 4.98
N VAL A 61 8.09 3.85 4.73
CA VAL A 61 8.30 2.63 3.94
C VAL A 61 7.20 2.57 2.90
N VAL A 62 7.55 2.56 1.63
CA VAL A 62 6.59 2.55 0.53
C VAL A 62 6.40 1.12 0.02
N VAL A 63 5.15 0.68 -0.10
CA VAL A 63 4.78 -0.57 -0.79
C VAL A 63 3.87 -0.18 -1.95
N HIS A 64 4.27 -0.46 -3.17
CA HIS A 64 3.50 0.00 -4.33
C HIS A 64 2.74 -1.11 -5.04
N GLY A 65 1.65 -0.74 -5.73
CA GLY A 65 0.95 -1.60 -6.67
C GLY A 65 1.51 -1.47 -8.09
N GLY A 66 0.70 -1.81 -9.10
CA GLY A 66 1.10 -1.73 -10.51
C GLY A 66 0.10 -2.40 -11.45
N GLY A 67 -1.14 -2.60 -11.00
CA GLY A 67 -2.17 -3.28 -11.78
C GLY A 67 -2.38 -2.72 -13.19
N PRO A 68 -2.56 -1.38 -13.36
CA PRO A 68 -2.72 -0.76 -14.67
C PRO A 68 -1.52 -1.00 -15.58
N GLN A 69 -0.31 -0.72 -15.14
CA GLN A 69 0.92 -0.85 -15.93
C GLN A 69 1.21 -2.30 -16.34
N ILE A 70 0.95 -3.26 -15.44
CA ILE A 70 1.02 -4.69 -15.77
C ILE A 70 -0.01 -5.02 -16.86
N GLY A 71 -1.25 -4.51 -16.73
CA GLY A 71 -2.32 -4.73 -17.70
C GLY A 71 -1.97 -4.19 -19.09
N GLU A 72 -1.45 -2.97 -19.17
CA GLU A 72 -0.99 -2.36 -20.42
C GLU A 72 0.16 -3.14 -21.06
N THR A 73 1.15 -3.58 -20.25
CA THR A 73 2.28 -4.36 -20.75
C THR A 73 1.83 -5.71 -21.29
N LEU A 74 0.95 -6.42 -20.61
CA LEU A 74 0.39 -7.69 -21.07
C LEU A 74 -0.42 -7.50 -22.36
N LYS A 75 -1.27 -6.49 -22.42
CA LYS A 75 -2.07 -6.15 -23.61
C LYS A 75 -1.17 -5.86 -24.82
N ALA A 76 -0.08 -5.11 -24.62
CA ALA A 76 0.90 -4.84 -25.69
C ALA A 76 1.61 -6.12 -26.20
N GLN A 77 1.65 -7.19 -25.41
CA GLN A 77 2.16 -8.51 -25.77
C GLN A 77 1.08 -9.47 -26.29
N GLY A 78 -0.16 -8.99 -26.50
CA GLY A 78 -1.28 -9.82 -26.92
C GLY A 78 -1.87 -10.74 -25.86
N VAL A 79 -1.52 -10.52 -24.58
CA VAL A 79 -2.00 -11.32 -23.45
C VAL A 79 -3.15 -10.63 -22.74
N GLU A 80 -4.29 -11.29 -22.68
CA GLU A 80 -5.46 -10.78 -21.96
C GLU A 80 -5.33 -11.05 -20.45
N SER A 81 -5.49 -9.99 -19.64
CA SER A 81 -5.48 -10.10 -18.19
C SER A 81 -6.81 -10.66 -17.66
N LYS A 82 -6.76 -11.77 -16.96
CA LYS A 82 -7.92 -12.35 -16.28
C LYS A 82 -7.83 -12.11 -14.78
N PHE A 83 -8.99 -11.86 -14.16
CA PHE A 83 -9.09 -11.59 -12.74
C PHE A 83 -10.14 -12.49 -12.08
N HIS A 84 -9.87 -12.86 -10.84
CA HIS A 84 -10.83 -13.52 -9.96
C HIS A 84 -10.81 -12.85 -8.59
N ASN A 85 -11.95 -12.36 -8.12
CA ASN A 85 -12.08 -11.63 -6.85
C ASN A 85 -11.02 -10.51 -6.67
N GLY A 86 -10.73 -9.76 -7.75
CA GLY A 86 -9.74 -8.68 -7.73
C GLY A 86 -8.28 -9.14 -7.79
N LEU A 87 -8.01 -10.44 -7.82
CA LEU A 87 -6.67 -11.01 -7.97
C LEU A 87 -6.43 -11.36 -9.44
N ARG A 88 -5.26 -10.97 -9.97
CA ARG A 88 -4.86 -11.31 -11.34
C ARG A 88 -4.45 -12.77 -11.40
N ILE A 89 -5.11 -13.56 -12.25
CA ILE A 89 -4.64 -14.91 -12.59
C ILE A 89 -3.27 -14.77 -13.24
N THR A 90 -2.26 -15.40 -12.67
CA THR A 90 -0.85 -15.16 -12.99
C THR A 90 -0.19 -16.49 -13.36
N ASP A 91 -0.12 -16.80 -14.64
CA ASP A 91 0.60 -17.96 -15.15
C ASP A 91 2.13 -17.74 -15.19
N ARG A 92 2.88 -18.71 -15.72
CA ARG A 92 4.33 -18.70 -15.75
C ARG A 92 4.90 -17.54 -16.59
N ASP A 93 4.25 -17.12 -17.63
CA ASP A 93 4.74 -16.01 -18.48
C ASP A 93 4.28 -14.67 -17.92
N THR A 94 3.07 -14.62 -17.40
CA THR A 94 2.54 -13.44 -16.70
C THR A 94 3.41 -13.06 -15.48
N ILE A 95 3.90 -14.03 -14.67
CA ILE A 95 4.72 -13.67 -13.50
C ILE A 95 6.03 -12.98 -13.89
N LYS A 96 6.65 -13.35 -15.01
CA LYS A 96 7.86 -12.69 -15.50
C LYS A 96 7.58 -11.22 -15.87
N VAL A 97 6.45 -10.97 -16.52
CA VAL A 97 6.01 -9.60 -16.85
C VAL A 97 5.73 -8.81 -15.57
N VAL A 98 5.02 -9.41 -14.60
CA VAL A 98 4.74 -8.81 -13.31
C VAL A 98 6.03 -8.41 -12.58
N GLU A 99 7.01 -9.32 -12.49
CA GLU A 99 8.29 -9.02 -11.84
C GLU A 99 9.01 -7.85 -12.51
N ARG A 100 9.10 -7.87 -13.84
CA ARG A 100 9.76 -6.80 -14.61
C ARG A 100 9.05 -5.46 -14.43
N VAL A 101 7.75 -5.41 -14.61
CA VAL A 101 6.98 -4.16 -14.51
C VAL A 101 7.04 -3.58 -13.10
N LEU A 102 6.85 -4.41 -12.07
CA LEU A 102 6.87 -3.94 -10.69
C LEU A 102 8.26 -3.45 -10.28
N TYR A 103 9.31 -4.21 -10.58
CA TYR A 103 10.65 -3.90 -10.06
C TYR A 103 11.43 -2.93 -10.95
N GLU A 104 11.48 -3.20 -12.26
CA GLU A 104 12.37 -2.44 -13.16
C GLU A 104 11.71 -1.13 -13.65
N ILE A 105 10.39 -1.09 -13.76
CA ILE A 105 9.68 0.08 -14.26
C ILE A 105 9.14 0.92 -13.10
N ILE A 106 8.17 0.39 -12.35
CA ILE A 106 7.43 1.17 -11.35
C ILE A 106 8.31 1.52 -10.15
N ASN A 107 8.97 0.52 -9.56
CA ASN A 107 9.78 0.74 -8.37
C ASN A 107 10.91 1.74 -8.64
N THR A 108 11.58 1.60 -9.79
CA THR A 108 12.67 2.46 -10.23
C THR A 108 12.18 3.90 -10.43
N ASP A 109 11.00 4.11 -11.01
CA ASP A 109 10.42 5.44 -11.21
C ASP A 109 10.09 6.11 -9.86
N ILE A 110 9.46 5.39 -8.94
CA ILE A 110 9.16 5.92 -7.60
C ILE A 110 10.44 6.31 -6.87
N VAL A 111 11.46 5.46 -6.89
CA VAL A 111 12.78 5.76 -6.29
C VAL A 111 13.42 6.99 -6.92
N LYS A 112 13.34 7.12 -8.25
CA LYS A 112 13.86 8.30 -8.98
C LYS A 112 13.13 9.58 -8.54
N LYS A 113 11.79 9.58 -8.51
CA LYS A 113 10.99 10.74 -8.10
C LYS A 113 11.30 11.16 -6.65
N ILE A 114 11.38 10.21 -5.72
CA ILE A 114 11.78 10.51 -4.33
C ILE A 114 13.17 11.16 -4.26
N LYS A 115 14.14 10.67 -5.04
CA LYS A 115 15.49 11.26 -5.10
C LYS A 115 15.49 12.65 -5.70
N GLN A 116 14.65 12.94 -6.69
CA GLN A 116 14.50 14.27 -7.28
C GLN A 116 14.03 15.31 -6.27
N HIS A 117 13.23 14.92 -5.26
CA HIS A 117 12.82 15.77 -4.15
C HIS A 117 13.81 15.77 -2.96
N GLY A 118 15.03 15.21 -3.13
CA GLY A 118 16.07 15.20 -2.10
C GLY A 118 15.97 14.06 -1.08
N GLY A 119 15.05 13.13 -1.25
CA GLY A 119 14.93 11.95 -0.39
C GLY A 119 16.00 10.90 -0.73
N LYS A 120 16.49 10.21 0.28
CA LYS A 120 17.39 9.07 0.09
C LYS A 120 16.57 7.79 0.03
N SER A 121 16.24 7.31 -1.18
CA SER A 121 15.42 6.12 -1.38
C SER A 121 16.20 4.94 -1.95
N ILE A 122 15.69 3.74 -1.69
CA ILE A 122 16.25 2.48 -2.19
C ILE A 122 15.15 1.57 -2.74
N SER A 123 15.45 0.96 -3.89
CA SER A 123 14.63 -0.08 -4.52
C SER A 123 14.84 -1.41 -3.81
N LEU A 124 13.76 -2.04 -3.34
CA LEU A 124 13.76 -3.36 -2.75
C LEU A 124 12.69 -4.24 -3.40
N SER A 125 12.97 -5.53 -3.50
CA SER A 125 12.00 -6.51 -3.95
C SER A 125 11.63 -7.46 -2.81
N GLY A 126 10.34 -7.67 -2.58
CA GLY A 126 9.88 -8.51 -1.49
C GLY A 126 10.43 -9.94 -1.55
N ASN A 127 10.59 -10.50 -2.77
CA ASN A 127 11.16 -11.84 -2.99
C ASN A 127 12.70 -11.84 -3.00
N LYS A 128 13.33 -10.98 -3.80
CA LYS A 128 14.81 -10.98 -3.99
C LYS A 128 15.54 -10.58 -2.72
N ASP A 129 15.05 -9.58 -2.02
CA ASP A 129 15.65 -9.08 -0.77
C ASP A 129 15.17 -9.86 0.47
N SER A 130 14.50 -10.99 0.28
CA SER A 130 14.05 -11.90 1.34
C SER A 130 13.15 -11.24 2.39
N ILE A 131 12.34 -10.28 1.99
CA ILE A 131 11.42 -9.54 2.85
C ILE A 131 10.12 -10.32 3.02
N ILE A 132 9.53 -10.83 1.91
CA ILE A 132 8.23 -11.48 1.92
C ILE A 132 8.40 -12.98 1.61
N PHE A 133 8.25 -13.82 2.62
CA PHE A 133 8.08 -15.26 2.44
C PHE A 133 6.59 -15.54 2.24
N ALA A 134 6.26 -16.12 1.11
CA ALA A 134 4.89 -16.34 0.67
C ALA A 134 4.50 -17.82 0.71
N LYS A 135 3.23 -18.09 0.64
CA LYS A 135 2.66 -19.38 0.24
C LYS A 135 1.73 -19.18 -0.95
N LYS A 136 1.58 -20.20 -1.79
CA LYS A 136 0.62 -20.16 -2.90
C LYS A 136 -0.79 -19.90 -2.35
N LEU A 137 -1.50 -18.95 -2.94
CA LEU A 137 -2.88 -18.69 -2.60
C LEU A 137 -3.78 -19.69 -3.31
N THR A 138 -4.51 -20.47 -2.51
CA THR A 138 -5.54 -21.38 -3.00
C THR A 138 -6.89 -20.73 -2.76
N ASN A 139 -7.62 -20.42 -3.83
CA ASN A 139 -8.93 -19.81 -3.73
C ASN A 139 -10.00 -20.89 -3.86
N ILE A 140 -10.82 -21.06 -2.80
CA ILE A 140 -11.95 -21.96 -2.76
C ILE A 140 -13.20 -21.12 -2.98
N TYR A 141 -14.02 -21.45 -3.96
CA TYR A 141 -15.29 -20.79 -4.21
C TYR A 141 -16.42 -21.81 -4.28
N LYS A 142 -17.61 -21.38 -3.85
CA LYS A 142 -18.83 -22.19 -3.95
C LYS A 142 -19.51 -21.90 -5.29
N THR A 143 -19.92 -22.97 -5.97
CA THR A 143 -20.77 -22.86 -7.17
C THR A 143 -22.24 -22.72 -6.74
N ASP A 144 -23.12 -22.35 -7.68
CA ASP A 144 -24.58 -22.26 -7.44
C ASP A 144 -25.18 -23.57 -6.88
N SER A 145 -24.52 -24.68 -7.11
CA SER A 145 -24.88 -26.00 -6.55
C SER A 145 -24.24 -26.32 -5.19
N ASN A 146 -23.70 -25.32 -4.49
CA ASN A 146 -22.94 -25.47 -3.22
C ASN A 146 -21.74 -26.42 -3.27
N ILE A 147 -21.23 -26.74 -4.46
CA ILE A 147 -20.03 -27.56 -4.63
C ILE A 147 -18.81 -26.61 -4.49
N GLU A 148 -17.93 -26.94 -3.56
CA GLU A 148 -16.66 -26.21 -3.42
C GLU A 148 -15.72 -26.60 -4.56
N LYS A 149 -15.27 -25.60 -5.31
CA LYS A 149 -14.25 -25.77 -6.36
C LYS A 149 -13.00 -24.98 -6.00
N ILE A 150 -11.85 -25.59 -6.26
CA ILE A 150 -10.55 -24.93 -6.13
C ILE A 150 -10.23 -24.27 -7.45
N MET A 151 -10.00 -22.95 -7.43
CA MET A 151 -9.49 -22.22 -8.58
C MET A 151 -7.99 -22.02 -8.41
N ASP A 152 -7.21 -22.51 -9.37
CA ASP A 152 -5.78 -22.24 -9.42
C ASP A 152 -5.55 -20.85 -10.04
N LEU A 153 -5.05 -19.92 -9.23
CA LEU A 153 -4.69 -18.56 -9.66
C LEU A 153 -3.27 -18.49 -10.23
N GLY A 154 -2.56 -19.63 -10.35
CA GLY A 154 -1.17 -19.70 -10.80
C GLY A 154 -0.20 -19.21 -9.74
N PHE A 155 0.69 -18.28 -10.11
CA PHE A 155 1.72 -17.70 -9.25
C PHE A 155 1.19 -16.51 -8.43
N VAL A 156 0.04 -16.69 -7.80
CA VAL A 156 -0.53 -15.75 -6.82
C VAL A 156 -0.27 -16.30 -5.44
N GLY A 157 0.20 -15.43 -4.55
CA GLY A 157 0.53 -15.81 -3.18
C GLY A 157 -0.01 -14.86 -2.13
N GLU A 158 0.08 -15.30 -0.89
CA GLU A 158 -0.17 -14.49 0.30
C GLU A 158 1.06 -14.53 1.23
N PRO A 159 1.32 -13.47 2.01
CA PRO A 159 2.42 -13.44 2.96
C PRO A 159 2.24 -14.54 4.02
N LYS A 160 3.27 -15.38 4.19
CA LYS A 160 3.36 -16.38 5.27
C LYS A 160 4.20 -15.85 6.43
N LYS A 161 5.28 -15.13 6.09
CA LYS A 161 6.21 -14.52 7.05
C LYS A 161 6.83 -13.28 6.41
N ILE A 162 7.00 -12.23 7.19
CA ILE A 162 7.78 -11.05 6.82
C ILE A 162 9.07 -11.05 7.64
N ASP A 163 10.20 -10.83 6.97
CA ASP A 163 11.46 -10.48 7.63
C ASP A 163 11.72 -8.98 7.45
N PRO A 164 11.55 -8.17 8.49
CA PRO A 164 11.71 -6.73 8.40
C PRO A 164 13.18 -6.27 8.47
N SER A 165 14.14 -7.17 8.66
CA SER A 165 15.55 -6.83 8.96
C SER A 165 16.17 -5.92 7.91
N THR A 166 15.98 -6.24 6.62
CA THR A 166 16.46 -5.43 5.51
C THR A 166 15.85 -4.03 5.51
N ILE A 167 14.53 -3.92 5.74
CA ILE A 167 13.81 -2.65 5.84
C ILE A 167 14.37 -1.80 6.98
N ILE A 168 14.47 -2.40 8.18
CA ILE A 168 14.98 -1.75 9.39
C ILE A 168 16.39 -1.21 9.16
N ASN A 169 17.27 -2.01 8.55
CA ASN A 169 18.65 -1.62 8.27
C ASN A 169 18.75 -0.41 7.33
N HIS A 170 17.91 -0.37 6.28
CA HIS A 170 17.88 0.77 5.38
C HIS A 170 17.29 2.03 6.03
N CYS A 171 16.22 1.90 6.80
CA CYS A 171 15.65 3.01 7.57
C CYS A 171 16.63 3.59 8.59
N LYS A 172 17.41 2.74 9.29
CA LYS A 172 18.47 3.20 10.21
C LYS A 172 19.57 3.99 9.51
N LYS A 173 19.85 3.72 8.22
CA LYS A 173 20.80 4.47 7.39
C LYS A 173 20.16 5.71 6.75
N GLY A 174 18.94 6.09 7.16
CA GLY A 174 18.21 7.23 6.63
C GLY A 174 17.72 7.03 5.19
N SER A 175 17.53 5.80 4.73
CA SER A 175 16.98 5.52 3.40
C SER A 175 15.49 5.20 3.50
N ILE A 176 14.72 5.59 2.48
CA ILE A 176 13.31 5.26 2.29
C ILE A 176 13.22 3.98 1.45
N PRO A 177 12.82 2.84 2.02
CA PRO A 177 12.60 1.61 1.25
C PRO A 177 11.36 1.75 0.37
N VAL A 178 11.49 1.39 -0.91
CA VAL A 178 10.38 1.25 -1.86
C VAL A 178 10.33 -0.22 -2.26
N ILE A 179 9.23 -0.90 -1.92
CA ILE A 179 9.15 -2.36 -1.92
C ILE A 179 8.13 -2.84 -2.93
N THR A 180 8.51 -3.78 -3.80
CA THR A 180 7.57 -4.48 -4.68
C THR A 180 6.80 -5.56 -3.91
N PRO A 181 5.49 -5.75 -4.18
CA PRO A 181 4.68 -6.77 -3.54
C PRO A 181 4.88 -8.16 -4.18
N LEU A 182 6.12 -8.62 -4.21
CA LEU A 182 6.51 -9.94 -4.67
C LEU A 182 6.97 -10.78 -3.48
N GLY A 183 6.50 -11.99 -3.38
CA GLY A 183 6.93 -12.91 -2.33
C GLY A 183 7.62 -14.14 -2.90
N LYS A 184 8.32 -14.88 -2.05
CA LYS A 184 8.95 -16.15 -2.43
C LYS A 184 8.55 -17.32 -1.53
N ASP A 185 8.50 -18.50 -2.14
CA ASP A 185 8.58 -19.79 -1.44
C ASP A 185 9.65 -20.62 -2.14
N ASN A 186 10.71 -20.92 -1.41
CA ASN A 186 11.93 -21.49 -1.98
C ASN A 186 12.40 -20.69 -3.21
N ASN A 187 12.37 -21.28 -4.39
CA ASN A 187 12.78 -20.65 -5.67
C ASN A 187 11.58 -20.13 -6.50
N THR A 188 10.37 -20.15 -5.94
CA THR A 188 9.17 -19.71 -6.66
C THR A 188 8.79 -18.30 -6.23
N THR A 189 8.62 -17.42 -7.21
CA THR A 189 8.09 -16.07 -6.99
C THR A 189 6.57 -16.07 -7.10
N TYR A 190 5.94 -15.32 -6.22
CA TYR A 190 4.50 -15.08 -6.22
C TYR A 190 4.16 -13.59 -6.32
N ASN A 191 3.18 -13.29 -7.14
CA ASN A 191 2.51 -12.00 -7.18
C ASN A 191 1.60 -11.87 -5.95
N ILE A 192 1.81 -10.84 -5.16
CA ILE A 192 1.03 -10.60 -3.92
C ILE A 192 0.21 -9.33 -4.10
N ASN A 193 -1.00 -9.32 -3.57
CA ASN A 193 -1.80 -8.10 -3.51
C ASN A 193 -1.07 -7.03 -2.70
N ALA A 194 -0.94 -5.82 -3.26
CA ALA A 194 -0.16 -4.74 -2.66
C ALA A 194 -0.72 -4.27 -1.31
N ASP A 195 -2.04 -4.28 -1.13
CA ASP A 195 -2.68 -3.94 0.15
C ASP A 195 -2.28 -4.96 1.21
N THR A 196 -2.41 -6.26 0.88
CA THR A 196 -2.02 -7.37 1.77
C THR A 196 -0.53 -7.34 2.12
N ALA A 197 0.34 -7.08 1.13
CA ALA A 197 1.79 -6.96 1.36
C ALA A 197 2.11 -5.78 2.30
N ALA A 198 1.47 -4.62 2.08
CA ALA A 198 1.66 -3.43 2.91
C ALA A 198 1.19 -3.66 4.36
N GLY A 199 0.03 -4.29 4.55
CA GLY A 199 -0.48 -4.64 5.87
C GLY A 199 0.44 -5.59 6.63
N ALA A 200 0.94 -6.64 5.96
CA ALA A 200 1.86 -7.60 6.55
C ALA A 200 3.21 -6.95 6.93
N ILE A 201 3.76 -6.10 6.07
CA ILE A 201 4.99 -5.34 6.37
C ILE A 201 4.77 -4.37 7.53
N ALA A 202 3.64 -3.66 7.55
CA ALA A 202 3.31 -2.74 8.65
C ALA A 202 3.22 -3.47 10.00
N GLY A 203 2.56 -4.62 10.04
CA GLY A 203 2.48 -5.47 11.23
C GLY A 203 3.84 -5.95 11.70
N ALA A 204 4.71 -6.42 10.78
CA ALA A 204 6.06 -6.89 11.11
C ALA A 204 6.96 -5.76 11.65
N LEU A 205 6.79 -4.53 11.17
CA LEU A 205 7.50 -3.34 11.64
C LEU A 205 6.89 -2.75 12.92
N LYS A 206 5.74 -3.21 13.39
CA LYS A 206 4.94 -2.55 14.43
C LYS A 206 4.79 -1.06 14.11
N ALA A 207 4.35 -0.78 12.89
CA ALA A 207 4.30 0.58 12.37
C ALA A 207 3.30 1.43 13.16
N SER A 208 3.64 2.69 13.40
CA SER A 208 2.72 3.65 14.03
C SER A 208 1.53 3.94 13.11
N ARG A 209 1.73 3.87 11.79
CA ARG A 209 0.67 4.09 10.81
C ARG A 209 0.82 3.16 9.61
N LEU A 210 -0.33 2.64 9.16
CA LEU A 210 -0.50 2.10 7.82
C LEU A 210 -1.39 3.07 7.03
N LEU A 211 -0.84 3.69 6.00
CA LEU A 211 -1.57 4.61 5.11
C LEU A 211 -1.92 3.86 3.82
N MET A 212 -3.22 3.66 3.58
CA MET A 212 -3.74 2.95 2.40
C MET A 212 -4.27 3.98 1.40
N LEU A 213 -3.42 4.37 0.45
CA LEU A 213 -3.83 5.27 -0.63
C LEU A 213 -4.71 4.52 -1.63
N THR A 214 -5.86 5.09 -1.96
CA THR A 214 -6.89 4.52 -2.84
C THR A 214 -7.55 5.63 -3.67
N ASP A 215 -8.39 5.27 -4.62
CA ASP A 215 -9.08 6.21 -5.52
C ASP A 215 -10.44 6.69 -4.96
N ILE A 216 -10.68 6.47 -3.68
CA ILE A 216 -11.92 6.87 -3.00
C ILE A 216 -11.61 7.51 -1.66
N ALA A 217 -12.47 8.45 -1.24
CA ALA A 217 -12.27 9.28 -0.05
C ALA A 217 -12.11 8.49 1.26
N GLY A 218 -12.69 7.31 1.35
CA GLY A 218 -12.64 6.46 2.53
C GLY A 218 -13.86 5.52 2.61
N VAL A 219 -14.22 5.12 3.82
CA VAL A 219 -15.39 4.29 4.08
C VAL A 219 -16.63 5.18 4.23
N ILE A 220 -17.67 4.87 3.49
CA ILE A 220 -18.96 5.56 3.57
C ILE A 220 -19.98 4.69 4.32
N ASP A 221 -20.89 5.32 5.04
CA ASP A 221 -22.00 4.67 5.71
C ASP A 221 -23.21 4.45 4.80
N GLU A 222 -24.31 3.96 5.36
CA GLU A 222 -25.60 3.74 4.68
C GLU A 222 -26.24 5.03 4.18
N ASN A 223 -25.91 6.20 4.78
CA ASN A 223 -26.38 7.53 4.38
C ASN A 223 -25.46 8.17 3.31
N LYS A 224 -24.43 7.47 2.85
CA LYS A 224 -23.37 7.94 1.94
C LYS A 224 -22.48 9.01 2.57
N GLU A 225 -22.42 9.08 3.89
CA GLU A 225 -21.52 9.97 4.62
C GLU A 225 -20.19 9.28 4.90
N LEU A 226 -19.09 10.05 4.85
CA LEU A 226 -17.76 9.55 5.13
C LEU A 226 -17.58 9.26 6.62
N ILE A 227 -17.20 8.04 6.95
CA ILE A 227 -16.86 7.65 8.31
C ILE A 227 -15.40 8.05 8.59
N LEU A 228 -15.19 9.03 9.47
CA LEU A 228 -13.86 9.54 9.83
C LEU A 228 -13.11 8.59 10.78
N GLU A 229 -13.82 7.98 11.73
CA GLU A 229 -13.26 7.01 12.67
C GLU A 229 -14.11 5.75 12.69
N LEU A 230 -13.47 4.60 12.48
CA LEU A 230 -14.15 3.32 12.36
C LEU A 230 -13.50 2.29 13.28
N LYS A 231 -14.20 1.90 14.34
CA LYS A 231 -13.77 0.82 15.23
C LYS A 231 -13.87 -0.54 14.52
N VAL A 232 -12.99 -1.47 14.88
CA VAL A 232 -12.90 -2.80 14.26
C VAL A 232 -14.25 -3.53 14.30
N GLU A 233 -14.94 -3.52 15.45
CA GLU A 233 -16.22 -4.21 15.62
C GLU A 233 -17.30 -3.60 14.71
N LYS A 234 -17.30 -2.25 14.58
CA LYS A 234 -18.22 -1.56 13.66
C LYS A 234 -17.89 -1.87 12.21
N ALA A 235 -16.61 -1.97 11.85
CA ALA A 235 -16.17 -2.33 10.50
C ALA A 235 -16.64 -3.74 10.12
N GLU A 236 -16.45 -4.72 11.00
CA GLU A 236 -16.90 -6.09 10.81
C GLU A 236 -18.43 -6.16 10.68
N LYS A 237 -19.17 -5.39 11.48
CA LYS A 237 -20.63 -5.28 11.38
C LYS A 237 -21.08 -4.69 10.04
N LEU A 238 -20.49 -3.57 9.61
CA LEU A 238 -20.85 -2.94 8.33
C LEU A 238 -20.56 -3.84 7.11
N ILE A 239 -19.57 -4.72 7.22
CA ILE A 239 -19.31 -5.75 6.21
C ILE A 239 -20.40 -6.81 6.23
N SER A 240 -20.80 -7.30 7.41
CA SER A 240 -21.85 -8.33 7.56
C SER A 240 -23.22 -7.82 7.12
N ASP A 241 -23.52 -6.56 7.40
CA ASP A 241 -24.78 -5.89 7.04
C ASP A 241 -24.83 -5.49 5.54
N GLY A 242 -23.73 -5.71 4.78
CA GLY A 242 -23.65 -5.42 3.35
C GLY A 242 -23.58 -3.93 3.01
N VAL A 243 -23.27 -3.07 3.97
CA VAL A 243 -23.02 -1.63 3.76
C VAL A 243 -21.67 -1.43 3.08
N ILE A 244 -20.64 -2.13 3.57
CA ILE A 244 -19.32 -2.16 2.94
C ILE A 244 -19.28 -3.32 1.94
N VAL A 245 -19.03 -3.00 0.68
CA VAL A 245 -19.09 -3.95 -0.43
C VAL A 245 -17.84 -3.89 -1.34
N GLY A 246 -17.70 -4.88 -2.19
CA GLY A 246 -16.73 -4.89 -3.29
C GLY A 246 -15.27 -4.78 -2.83
N GLY A 247 -14.50 -3.94 -3.53
CA GLY A 247 -13.06 -3.74 -3.30
C GLY A 247 -12.69 -3.09 -1.96
N MET A 248 -13.68 -2.54 -1.21
CA MET A 248 -13.42 -1.97 0.11
C MET A 248 -13.27 -3.07 1.18
N ILE A 249 -13.97 -4.19 1.04
CA ILE A 249 -13.88 -5.32 1.99
C ILE A 249 -12.44 -5.79 2.21
N PRO A 250 -11.67 -6.16 1.16
CA PRO A 250 -10.30 -6.62 1.35
C PRO A 250 -9.39 -5.53 1.95
N LYS A 251 -9.61 -4.24 1.64
CA LYS A 251 -8.85 -3.14 2.22
C LYS A 251 -9.06 -3.04 3.73
N ILE A 252 -10.32 -3.04 4.16
CA ILE A 252 -10.66 -2.98 5.59
C ILE A 252 -10.15 -4.22 6.33
N LYS A 253 -10.30 -5.42 5.75
CA LYS A 253 -9.73 -6.64 6.33
C LYS A 253 -8.21 -6.53 6.52
N THR A 254 -7.51 -6.02 5.51
CA THR A 254 -6.06 -5.76 5.62
C THR A 254 -5.73 -4.78 6.75
N CYS A 255 -6.51 -3.70 6.90
CA CYS A 255 -6.33 -2.76 8.00
C CYS A 255 -6.54 -3.43 9.36
N ILE A 256 -7.62 -4.20 9.52
CA ILE A 256 -7.93 -4.95 10.75
C ILE A 256 -6.80 -5.94 11.09
N ASP A 257 -6.33 -6.70 10.10
CA ASP A 257 -5.24 -7.65 10.30
C ASP A 257 -3.93 -6.95 10.68
N ALA A 258 -3.64 -5.79 10.10
CA ALA A 258 -2.48 -4.99 10.45
C ALA A 258 -2.56 -4.51 11.92
N LEU A 259 -3.72 -4.02 12.37
CA LEU A 259 -3.96 -3.64 13.76
C LEU A 259 -3.79 -4.83 14.72
N LYS A 260 -4.37 -5.99 14.41
CA LYS A 260 -4.19 -7.23 15.19
C LYS A 260 -2.73 -7.65 15.28
N ASN A 261 -1.91 -7.28 14.28
CA ASN A 261 -0.47 -7.53 14.26
C ASN A 261 0.38 -6.39 14.84
N GLY A 262 -0.22 -5.41 15.50
CA GLY A 262 0.46 -4.40 16.31
C GLY A 262 0.79 -3.10 15.58
N VAL A 263 0.07 -2.76 14.52
CA VAL A 263 0.01 -1.40 13.97
C VAL A 263 -0.87 -0.55 14.87
N ASP A 264 -0.46 0.69 15.19
CA ASP A 264 -1.23 1.53 16.11
C ASP A 264 -2.54 2.03 15.47
N LYS A 265 -2.49 2.49 14.21
CA LYS A 265 -3.66 2.94 13.42
C LYS A 265 -3.48 2.64 11.93
N ALA A 266 -4.56 2.29 11.27
CA ALA A 266 -4.62 2.18 9.82
C ALA A 266 -5.54 3.29 9.27
N VAL A 267 -5.13 3.92 8.16
CA VAL A 267 -5.84 5.07 7.58
C VAL A 267 -6.06 4.83 6.09
N ILE A 268 -7.30 4.96 5.65
CA ILE A 268 -7.66 4.89 4.23
C ILE A 268 -7.80 6.32 3.72
N LEU A 269 -7.04 6.65 2.69
CA LEU A 269 -6.90 8.00 2.13
C LEU A 269 -7.18 8.01 0.64
N ASP A 270 -7.85 9.06 0.17
CA ASP A 270 -7.91 9.34 -1.26
C ASP A 270 -6.53 9.80 -1.77
N ALA A 271 -6.00 9.06 -2.74
CA ALA A 271 -4.69 9.35 -3.31
C ALA A 271 -4.64 10.66 -4.10
N VAL A 272 -5.77 11.10 -4.67
CA VAL A 272 -5.89 12.37 -5.40
C VAL A 272 -5.91 13.53 -4.42
N SER A 273 -6.68 13.39 -3.37
CA SER A 273 -6.85 14.41 -2.33
C SER A 273 -5.66 14.46 -1.36
N TYR A 274 -4.83 13.42 -1.26
CA TYR A 274 -3.57 13.42 -0.47
C TYR A 274 -2.61 14.56 -0.87
N THR A 275 -2.86 15.21 -2.00
CA THR A 275 -2.14 16.41 -2.43
C THR A 275 -2.39 17.65 -1.55
N HIS A 276 -3.42 17.62 -0.72
CA HIS A 276 -3.79 18.69 0.20
C HIS A 276 -3.92 18.12 1.62
N LEU A 277 -2.98 18.35 2.49
CA LEU A 277 -2.82 17.83 3.86
C LEU A 277 -4.02 17.99 4.82
N THR A 278 -5.21 18.30 4.31
CA THR A 278 -6.41 18.62 5.10
C THR A 278 -7.62 17.79 4.68
N LEU A 279 -7.52 16.43 4.72
CA LEU A 279 -8.57 15.66 4.06
C LEU A 279 -9.36 14.76 4.98
N PRO A 280 -10.66 14.60 4.63
CA PRO A 280 -11.48 13.57 5.24
C PRO A 280 -10.88 12.20 4.91
N THR A 281 -10.61 11.43 5.93
CA THR A 281 -9.99 10.10 5.87
C THR A 281 -10.73 9.17 6.81
N THR A 282 -10.75 7.87 6.51
CA THR A 282 -11.21 6.90 7.50
C THR A 282 -10.02 6.32 8.25
N THR A 283 -10.00 6.53 9.57
CA THR A 283 -9.03 5.93 10.50
C THR A 283 -9.65 4.72 11.18
N ILE A 284 -8.96 3.61 11.15
CA ILE A 284 -9.31 2.36 11.84
C ILE A 284 -8.34 2.13 12.97
#